data_9bbaaac6f7bf773b54b85c4d86a7c50f
#
_entry.id   9bbaaac6f7bf773b54b85c4d86a7c50f
#
_cell.length_a   1.000
_cell.length_b   1.000
_cell.length_c   1.000
_cell.angle_alpha   90.00
_cell.angle_beta   90.00
_cell.angle_gamma   90.00
#
_symmetry.space_group_name_H-M   'P 1'
#
loop_
_entity.id
_entity.type
_entity.pdbx_description
1 polymer ?
#
loop_
_entity_poly.entity_id
_entity_poly.type
_entity_poly.pdbx_seq_one_letter_code
_entity_poly.pdbx_strand_id
1 'polypeptide(L)'
;MKKILLLVLLALLPFSVNAESKLNQILSSGELKVGTTGDWDPMSMKDPATNKYVGFDIDVMEELAKDMGVKVTFIPTEWKTIVSGITSGRYDVSTSVTKTAKRALVAGFTNSYYKYGTVPLVLKKNLKKFPTWESLNNEKVTIATTLGTSQEEKAKEFFPKSKLKSIESPARDFQEVLSGRADGHITSSTEANKLVITYPQLAIVKDGGKN
;
A
#
# COMPACT_ATOMS: atom_id res chain seq x y z
N MET A 1 -21.49 -42.11 43.61
CA MET A 1 -22.19 -41.61 42.42
C MET A 1 -22.49 -40.10 42.47
N LYS A 2 -23.00 -39.50 43.55
CA LYS A 2 -23.28 -38.04 43.65
C LYS A 2 -22.05 -37.14 43.53
N LYS A 3 -20.85 -37.56 43.99
CA LYS A 3 -19.60 -36.75 43.87
C LYS A 3 -19.01 -36.72 42.45
N ILE A 4 -19.24 -37.76 41.65
CA ILE A 4 -18.81 -37.81 40.24
C ILE A 4 -19.69 -36.92 39.36
N LEU A 5 -21.00 -36.84 39.69
CA LEU A 5 -21.93 -35.98 38.96
C LEU A 5 -21.60 -34.47 39.13
N LEU A 6 -21.09 -34.07 40.32
CA LEU A 6 -20.69 -32.68 40.59
C LEU A 6 -19.43 -32.28 39.82
N LEU A 7 -18.48 -33.20 39.63
CA LEU A 7 -17.24 -32.97 38.84
C LEU A 7 -17.52 -32.83 37.36
N VAL A 8 -18.50 -33.58 36.82
CA VAL A 8 -18.90 -33.48 35.41
C VAL A 8 -19.65 -32.16 35.12
N LEU A 9 -20.43 -31.67 36.08
CA LEU A 9 -21.15 -30.40 35.95
C LEU A 9 -20.21 -29.19 35.95
N LEU A 10 -19.06 -29.25 36.65
CA LEU A 10 -18.04 -28.19 36.68
C LEU A 10 -17.25 -28.12 35.36
N ALA A 11 -17.15 -29.23 34.60
CA ALA A 11 -16.48 -29.29 33.31
C ALA A 11 -17.32 -28.70 32.15
N LEU A 12 -18.59 -28.40 32.37
CA LEU A 12 -19.51 -27.84 31.38
C LEU A 12 -19.73 -26.34 31.51
N LEU A 13 -18.95 -25.64 32.37
CA LEU A 13 -18.98 -24.20 32.38
C LEU A 13 -18.41 -23.69 31.06
N PRO A 14 -19.19 -22.95 30.26
CA PRO A 14 -18.66 -22.34 29.05
C PRO A 14 -17.57 -21.36 29.45
N PHE A 15 -16.32 -21.67 29.13
CA PHE A 15 -15.28 -20.67 29.14
C PHE A 15 -15.66 -19.66 28.06
N SER A 16 -16.37 -18.61 28.45
CA SER A 16 -16.55 -17.43 27.59
C SER A 16 -15.17 -16.81 27.41
N VAL A 17 -14.46 -17.25 26.41
CA VAL A 17 -13.27 -16.56 25.91
C VAL A 17 -13.81 -15.26 25.27
N ASN A 18 -13.96 -14.23 26.08
CA ASN A 18 -14.12 -12.88 25.56
C ASN A 18 -12.82 -12.54 24.81
N ALA A 19 -12.84 -12.74 23.50
CA ALA A 19 -11.74 -12.24 22.67
C ALA A 19 -11.67 -10.72 22.87
N GLU A 20 -10.62 -10.28 23.52
CA GLU A 20 -10.36 -8.86 23.70
C GLU A 20 -10.31 -8.16 22.35
N SER A 21 -11.01 -7.01 22.21
CA SER A 21 -10.99 -6.29 20.94
C SER A 21 -9.58 -5.82 20.61
N LYS A 22 -9.24 -5.73 19.31
CA LYS A 22 -7.92 -5.25 18.88
C LYS A 22 -7.63 -3.85 19.45
N LEU A 23 -8.62 -2.98 19.55
CA LEU A 23 -8.47 -1.66 20.15
C LEU A 23 -8.07 -1.78 21.64
N ASN A 24 -8.73 -2.65 22.41
CA ASN A 24 -8.38 -2.84 23.83
C ASN A 24 -6.96 -3.38 23.98
N GLN A 25 -6.53 -4.30 23.10
CA GLN A 25 -5.14 -4.81 23.08
C GLN A 25 -4.12 -3.69 22.83
N ILE A 26 -4.39 -2.78 21.90
CA ILE A 26 -3.53 -1.62 21.63
C ILE A 26 -3.47 -0.70 22.84
N LEU A 27 -4.62 -0.36 23.41
CA LEU A 27 -4.69 0.54 24.58
C LEU A 27 -4.02 -0.06 25.82
N SER A 28 -4.21 -1.35 26.08
CA SER A 28 -3.60 -2.04 27.23
C SER A 28 -2.10 -2.26 27.07
N SER A 29 -1.62 -2.52 25.84
CA SER A 29 -0.20 -2.64 25.55
C SER A 29 0.53 -1.30 25.52
N GLY A 30 -0.18 -0.18 25.33
CA GLY A 30 0.38 1.16 25.17
C GLY A 30 1.16 1.32 23.84
N GLU A 31 0.92 0.44 22.84
CA GLU A 31 1.65 0.45 21.56
C GLU A 31 0.70 0.23 20.38
N LEU A 32 0.80 1.08 19.35
CA LEU A 32 0.19 0.91 18.04
C LEU A 32 1.27 0.48 17.04
N LYS A 33 1.17 -0.75 16.53
CA LYS A 33 2.07 -1.27 15.49
C LYS A 33 1.51 -0.94 14.10
N VAL A 34 2.32 -0.24 13.29
CA VAL A 34 1.93 0.27 11.97
C VAL A 34 2.79 -0.37 10.89
N GLY A 35 2.20 -1.16 10.00
CA GLY A 35 2.89 -1.69 8.82
C GLY A 35 3.08 -0.60 7.76
N THR A 36 4.33 -0.38 7.32
CA THR A 36 4.66 0.59 6.27
C THR A 36 5.78 0.09 5.37
N THR A 37 5.71 0.42 4.08
CA THR A 37 6.71 -0.02 3.10
C THR A 37 7.91 0.92 3.04
N GLY A 38 7.70 2.21 3.32
CA GLY A 38 8.77 3.21 3.32
C GLY A 38 9.36 3.51 1.94
N ASP A 39 8.60 3.28 0.88
CA ASP A 39 9.05 3.46 -0.51
C ASP A 39 8.07 4.27 -1.38
N TRP A 40 7.11 4.95 -0.78
CA TRP A 40 6.10 5.74 -1.49
C TRP A 40 6.13 7.23 -1.11
N ASP A 41 7.05 7.97 -1.71
CA ASP A 41 7.22 9.42 -1.53
C ASP A 41 6.07 10.21 -2.21
N PRO A 42 5.45 11.20 -1.56
CA PRO A 42 5.73 11.77 -0.23
C PRO A 42 4.88 11.19 0.92
N MET A 43 4.22 10.06 0.70
CA MET A 43 3.28 9.49 1.67
C MET A 43 3.98 8.72 2.79
N SER A 44 4.86 7.78 2.44
CA SER A 44 5.68 7.05 3.40
C SER A 44 7.05 6.75 2.79
N MET A 45 8.08 7.31 3.36
CA MET A 45 9.46 7.10 2.95
C MET A 45 10.32 6.69 4.13
N LYS A 46 11.26 5.79 3.89
CA LYS A 46 12.35 5.55 4.82
C LYS A 46 13.52 6.43 4.42
N ASP A 47 13.80 7.44 5.22
CA ASP A 47 14.92 8.35 4.99
C ASP A 47 16.26 7.60 5.13
N PRO A 48 17.07 7.51 4.08
CA PRO A 48 18.32 6.76 4.11
C PRO A 48 19.39 7.37 5.02
N ALA A 49 19.32 8.68 5.30
CA ALA A 49 20.28 9.38 6.14
C ALA A 49 20.00 9.12 7.63
N THR A 50 18.74 9.11 8.03
CA THR A 50 18.34 8.97 9.45
C THR A 50 17.79 7.59 9.77
N ASN A 51 17.51 6.76 8.77
CA ASN A 51 16.84 5.45 8.86
C ASN A 51 15.42 5.52 9.48
N LYS A 52 14.83 6.72 9.56
CA LYS A 52 13.48 6.96 10.07
C LYS A 52 12.45 6.94 8.95
N TYR A 53 11.23 6.58 9.29
CA TYR A 53 10.09 6.78 8.41
C TYR A 53 9.65 8.24 8.47
N VAL A 54 9.29 8.80 7.31
CA VAL A 54 8.82 10.19 7.14
C VAL A 54 7.74 10.23 6.07
N GLY A 55 6.90 11.25 6.12
CA GLY A 55 5.87 11.50 5.11
C GLY A 55 4.47 11.61 5.68
N PHE A 56 3.52 12.01 4.83
CA PHE A 56 2.16 12.33 5.23
C PHE A 56 1.48 11.20 6.03
N ASP A 57 1.59 9.94 5.56
CA ASP A 57 0.97 8.80 6.25
C ASP A 57 1.66 8.49 7.59
N ILE A 58 2.95 8.80 7.70
CA ILE A 58 3.69 8.65 8.96
C ILE A 58 3.18 9.64 10.00
N ASP A 59 3.05 10.93 9.60
CA ASP A 59 2.52 11.99 10.46
C ASP A 59 1.08 11.67 10.93
N VAL A 60 0.23 11.15 10.02
CA VAL A 60 -1.13 10.71 10.36
C VAL A 60 -1.13 9.62 11.41
N MET A 61 -0.23 8.64 11.33
CA MET A 61 -0.16 7.55 12.31
C MET A 61 0.44 8.00 13.65
N GLU A 62 1.38 8.92 13.61
CA GLU A 62 1.93 9.54 14.83
C GLU A 62 0.85 10.33 15.59
N GLU A 63 0.05 11.13 14.86
CA GLU A 63 -1.06 11.88 15.49
C GLU A 63 -2.15 10.93 15.99
N LEU A 64 -2.51 9.88 15.24
CA LEU A 64 -3.46 8.87 15.70
C LEU A 64 -2.99 8.18 16.99
N ALA A 65 -1.73 7.79 17.08
CA ALA A 65 -1.19 7.16 18.28
C ALA A 65 -1.19 8.11 19.47
N LYS A 66 -0.88 9.38 19.25
CA LYS A 66 -0.94 10.44 20.25
C LYS A 66 -2.37 10.65 20.78
N ASP A 67 -3.37 10.71 19.88
CA ASP A 67 -4.79 10.82 20.26
C ASP A 67 -5.28 9.60 21.07
N MET A 68 -4.73 8.42 20.77
CA MET A 68 -5.00 7.19 21.52
C MET A 68 -4.23 7.10 22.86
N GLY A 69 -3.27 7.99 23.13
CA GLY A 69 -2.40 7.94 24.30
C GLY A 69 -1.41 6.76 24.29
N VAL A 70 -1.01 6.27 23.13
CA VAL A 70 -0.09 5.13 22.96
C VAL A 70 1.15 5.53 22.15
N LYS A 71 2.18 4.68 22.18
CA LYS A 71 3.37 4.82 21.30
C LYS A 71 3.08 4.23 19.94
N VAL A 72 3.65 4.81 18.88
CA VAL A 72 3.66 4.22 17.54
C VAL A 72 4.97 3.47 17.27
N THR A 73 4.87 2.30 16.65
CA THR A 73 6.01 1.53 16.17
C THR A 73 5.79 1.16 14.71
N PHE A 74 6.66 1.63 13.82
CA PHE A 74 6.58 1.32 12.40
C PHE A 74 7.28 0.00 12.09
N ILE A 75 6.52 -0.94 11.51
CA ILE A 75 6.97 -2.29 11.17
C ILE A 75 7.22 -2.34 9.66
N PRO A 76 8.47 -2.59 9.20
CA PRO A 76 8.77 -2.69 7.78
C PRO A 76 8.01 -3.85 7.13
N THR A 77 7.42 -3.58 5.97
CA THR A 77 6.71 -4.58 5.17
C THR A 77 6.90 -4.29 3.68
N GLU A 78 6.30 -5.11 2.82
CA GLU A 78 6.32 -4.96 1.37
C GLU A 78 4.89 -4.89 0.84
N TRP A 79 4.67 -4.26 -0.31
CA TRP A 79 3.33 -4.13 -0.91
C TRP A 79 2.62 -5.46 -1.11
N LYS A 80 3.34 -6.51 -1.52
CA LYS A 80 2.77 -7.86 -1.73
C LYS A 80 2.28 -8.52 -0.44
N THR A 81 2.81 -8.13 0.72
CA THR A 81 2.51 -8.74 2.03
C THR A 81 1.78 -7.80 3.00
N ILE A 82 1.49 -6.55 2.59
CA ILE A 82 0.94 -5.53 3.48
C ILE A 82 -0.42 -5.91 4.08
N VAL A 83 -1.28 -6.59 3.32
CA VAL A 83 -2.58 -7.05 3.82
C VAL A 83 -2.43 -8.30 4.69
N SER A 84 -1.58 -9.25 4.31
CA SER A 84 -1.35 -10.45 5.10
C SER A 84 -0.71 -10.17 6.45
N GLY A 85 0.06 -9.10 6.57
CA GLY A 85 0.60 -8.65 7.85
C GLY A 85 -0.49 -8.22 8.86
N ILE A 86 -1.59 -7.60 8.38
CA ILE A 86 -2.76 -7.31 9.20
C ILE A 86 -3.44 -8.62 9.65
N THR A 87 -3.75 -9.50 8.71
CA THR A 87 -4.49 -10.73 9.02
C THR A 87 -3.72 -11.71 9.89
N SER A 88 -2.39 -11.67 9.86
CA SER A 88 -1.52 -12.45 10.74
C SER A 88 -1.22 -11.79 12.09
N GLY A 89 -1.68 -10.55 12.31
CA GLY A 89 -1.41 -9.80 13.55
C GLY A 89 0.04 -9.31 13.68
N ARG A 90 0.82 -9.25 12.59
CA ARG A 90 2.19 -8.72 12.60
C ARG A 90 2.20 -7.22 12.97
N TYR A 91 1.18 -6.50 12.58
CA TYR A 91 0.89 -5.12 12.95
C TYR A 91 -0.63 -4.90 13.04
N ASP A 92 -1.03 -3.84 13.71
CA ASP A 92 -2.42 -3.57 14.06
C ASP A 92 -3.13 -2.81 12.94
N VAL A 93 -2.41 -1.91 12.26
CA VAL A 93 -2.88 -1.08 11.17
C VAL A 93 -1.79 -0.95 10.11
N SER A 94 -2.17 -0.61 8.90
CA SER A 94 -1.22 -0.25 7.84
C SER A 94 -1.64 1.06 7.18
N THR A 95 -0.65 1.82 6.75
CA THR A 95 -0.83 3.05 5.99
C THR A 95 -0.93 2.78 4.49
N SER A 96 -1.35 3.78 3.72
CA SER A 96 -1.17 3.86 2.26
C SER A 96 -1.91 2.80 1.45
N VAL A 97 -2.77 2.00 2.06
CA VAL A 97 -3.42 0.86 1.40
C VAL A 97 -4.74 1.28 0.76
N THR A 98 -4.76 1.32 -0.57
CA THR A 98 -5.99 1.58 -1.33
C THR A 98 -7.06 0.53 -1.01
N LYS A 99 -8.28 0.99 -0.70
CA LYS A 99 -9.43 0.12 -0.50
C LYS A 99 -9.85 -0.50 -1.83
N THR A 100 -9.73 -1.82 -1.95
CA THR A 100 -10.25 -2.60 -3.07
C THR A 100 -11.20 -3.69 -2.56
N ALA A 101 -12.11 -4.17 -3.41
CA ALA A 101 -13.04 -5.25 -3.03
C ALA A 101 -12.27 -6.48 -2.52
N LYS A 102 -11.22 -6.89 -3.22
CA LYS A 102 -10.36 -8.02 -2.85
C LYS A 102 -9.76 -7.88 -1.45
N ARG A 103 -9.22 -6.71 -1.12
CA ARG A 103 -8.63 -6.43 0.19
C ARG A 103 -9.68 -6.34 1.29
N ALA A 104 -10.85 -5.76 0.98
CA ALA A 104 -11.96 -5.61 1.92
C ALA A 104 -12.60 -6.94 2.35
N LEU A 105 -12.39 -8.03 1.61
CA LEU A 105 -12.83 -9.37 2.01
C LEU A 105 -12.06 -9.93 3.22
N VAL A 106 -10.85 -9.43 3.48
CA VAL A 106 -9.95 -10.01 4.49
C VAL A 106 -9.44 -9.00 5.52
N ALA A 107 -9.63 -7.70 5.31
CA ALA A 107 -9.20 -6.65 6.23
C ALA A 107 -10.24 -5.53 6.30
N GLY A 108 -10.43 -4.95 7.49
CA GLY A 108 -11.22 -3.74 7.69
C GLY A 108 -10.52 -2.50 7.13
N PHE A 109 -11.31 -1.50 6.75
CA PHE A 109 -10.81 -0.21 6.29
C PHE A 109 -11.47 0.93 7.07
N THR A 110 -10.72 1.97 7.35
CA THR A 110 -11.24 3.24 7.84
C THR A 110 -11.98 4.01 6.74
N ASN A 111 -12.58 5.14 7.07
CA ASN A 111 -12.92 6.12 6.06
C ASN A 111 -11.65 6.58 5.33
N SER A 112 -11.81 6.90 4.04
CA SER A 112 -10.68 7.41 3.26
C SER A 112 -10.29 8.81 3.73
N TYR A 113 -9.05 8.99 4.16
CA TYR A 113 -8.50 10.28 4.58
C TYR A 113 -7.71 10.98 3.48
N TYR A 114 -7.41 10.28 2.39
CA TYR A 114 -6.72 10.82 1.21
C TYR A 114 -7.26 10.22 -0.09
N LYS A 115 -7.19 10.98 -1.19
CA LYS A 115 -7.62 10.53 -2.53
C LYS A 115 -6.59 10.95 -3.57
N TYR A 116 -6.31 10.07 -4.53
CA TYR A 116 -5.43 10.33 -5.66
C TYR A 116 -5.94 9.62 -6.92
N GLY A 117 -5.52 10.10 -8.08
CA GLY A 117 -5.70 9.41 -9.35
C GLY A 117 -4.55 8.43 -9.61
N THR A 118 -4.76 7.49 -10.54
CA THR A 118 -3.70 6.65 -11.10
C THR A 118 -3.30 7.24 -12.45
N VAL A 119 -2.00 7.38 -12.71
CA VAL A 119 -1.49 7.99 -13.94
C VAL A 119 -0.26 7.25 -14.47
N PRO A 120 -0.08 7.19 -15.80
CA PRO A 120 1.14 6.67 -16.41
C PRO A 120 2.20 7.76 -16.54
N LEU A 121 3.45 7.37 -16.29
CA LEU A 121 4.67 8.13 -16.53
C LEU A 121 5.47 7.48 -17.66
N VAL A 122 6.07 8.29 -18.50
CA VAL A 122 7.00 7.87 -19.55
C VAL A 122 8.23 8.78 -19.56
N LEU A 123 9.28 8.42 -20.31
CA LEU A 123 10.33 9.39 -20.60
C LEU A 123 9.75 10.56 -21.41
N LYS A 124 10.07 11.77 -21.02
CA LYS A 124 9.59 13.02 -21.66
C LYS A 124 9.84 13.04 -23.17
N LYS A 125 10.98 12.50 -23.62
CA LYS A 125 11.30 12.36 -25.06
C LYS A 125 10.33 11.44 -25.80
N ASN A 126 9.63 10.55 -25.10
CA ASN A 126 8.71 9.58 -25.66
C ASN A 126 7.24 10.07 -25.66
N LEU A 127 6.93 11.28 -25.17
CA LEU A 127 5.55 11.80 -25.17
C LEU A 127 4.91 11.85 -26.55
N LYS A 128 5.71 12.10 -27.64
CA LYS A 128 5.19 12.05 -29.00
C LYS A 128 4.80 10.62 -29.43
N LYS A 129 5.49 9.62 -28.90
CA LYS A 129 5.18 8.18 -29.13
C LYS A 129 3.97 7.74 -28.31
N PHE A 130 3.82 8.29 -27.09
CA PHE A 130 2.77 7.97 -26.14
C PHE A 130 1.95 9.22 -25.76
N PRO A 131 1.17 9.78 -26.71
CA PRO A 131 0.40 11.01 -26.44
C PRO A 131 -0.80 10.81 -25.53
N THR A 132 -1.33 9.57 -25.44
CA THR A 132 -2.49 9.20 -24.64
C THR A 132 -2.28 7.86 -23.95
N TRP A 133 -3.10 7.54 -22.97
CA TRP A 133 -3.09 6.22 -22.29
C TRP A 133 -3.29 5.07 -23.27
N GLU A 134 -4.18 5.21 -24.26
CA GLU A 134 -4.44 4.17 -25.27
C GLU A 134 -3.20 3.82 -26.08
N SER A 135 -2.32 4.78 -26.30
CA SER A 135 -1.05 4.54 -27.03
C SER A 135 -0.09 3.62 -26.25
N LEU A 136 -0.27 3.51 -24.94
CA LEU A 136 0.47 2.59 -24.09
C LEU A 136 -0.10 1.16 -24.12
N ASN A 137 -1.34 0.96 -24.54
CA ASN A 137 -1.99 -0.36 -24.59
C ASN A 137 -1.62 -1.13 -25.87
N ASN A 138 -0.39 -1.61 -25.95
CA ASN A 138 0.19 -2.21 -27.14
C ASN A 138 1.19 -3.34 -26.76
N GLU A 139 1.19 -4.45 -27.50
CA GLU A 139 2.03 -5.63 -27.25
C GLU A 139 3.55 -5.35 -27.28
N LYS A 140 3.97 -4.26 -27.94
CA LYS A 140 5.37 -3.81 -27.98
C LYS A 140 5.76 -2.92 -26.82
N VAL A 141 4.80 -2.56 -25.96
CA VAL A 141 5.00 -1.66 -24.80
C VAL A 141 5.19 -2.49 -23.55
N THR A 142 6.17 -2.11 -22.75
CA THR A 142 6.41 -2.67 -21.41
C THR A 142 6.05 -1.63 -20.35
N ILE A 143 5.16 -1.98 -19.43
CA ILE A 143 4.72 -1.14 -18.31
C ILE A 143 5.31 -1.71 -17.01
N ALA A 144 6.08 -0.90 -16.30
CA ALA A 144 6.58 -1.24 -14.98
C ALA A 144 5.54 -0.88 -13.89
N THR A 145 5.41 -1.73 -12.89
CA THR A 145 4.55 -1.54 -11.73
C THR A 145 5.19 -2.14 -10.49
N THR A 146 4.79 -1.72 -9.31
CA THR A 146 5.20 -2.39 -8.07
C THR A 146 4.26 -3.55 -7.76
N LEU A 147 4.83 -4.73 -7.53
CA LEU A 147 4.12 -5.97 -7.25
C LEU A 147 3.21 -5.84 -6.01
N GLY A 148 1.96 -6.28 -6.13
CA GLY A 148 0.98 -6.32 -5.05
C GLY A 148 0.27 -4.99 -4.78
N THR A 149 0.54 -3.95 -5.58
CA THR A 149 -0.13 -2.65 -5.47
C THR A 149 -1.46 -2.62 -6.23
N SER A 150 -2.31 -1.66 -5.89
CA SER A 150 -3.52 -1.37 -6.68
C SER A 150 -3.18 -0.80 -8.06
N GLN A 151 -2.02 -0.17 -8.22
CA GLN A 151 -1.53 0.32 -9.50
C GLN A 151 -1.19 -0.83 -10.45
N GLU A 152 -0.67 -1.95 -9.94
CA GLU A 152 -0.48 -3.17 -10.75
C GLU A 152 -1.82 -3.72 -11.26
N GLU A 153 -2.86 -3.74 -10.39
CA GLU A 153 -4.21 -4.15 -10.80
C GLU A 153 -4.78 -3.21 -11.87
N LYS A 154 -4.61 -1.90 -11.70
CA LYS A 154 -5.02 -0.89 -12.69
C LYS A 154 -4.23 -0.98 -14.00
N ALA A 155 -2.95 -1.30 -13.95
CA ALA A 155 -2.16 -1.51 -15.17
C ALA A 155 -2.71 -2.69 -16.00
N LYS A 156 -3.11 -3.79 -15.35
CA LYS A 156 -3.77 -4.94 -16.01
C LYS A 156 -5.11 -4.55 -16.63
N GLU A 157 -5.87 -3.67 -15.96
CA GLU A 157 -7.17 -3.20 -16.43
C GLU A 157 -7.04 -2.24 -17.62
N PHE A 158 -6.15 -1.24 -17.52
CA PHE A 158 -6.02 -0.18 -18.52
C PHE A 158 -5.17 -0.57 -19.72
N PHE A 159 -4.19 -1.45 -19.52
CA PHE A 159 -3.23 -1.83 -20.56
C PHE A 159 -3.16 -3.35 -20.76
N PRO A 160 -4.31 -4.02 -21.03
CA PRO A 160 -4.37 -5.48 -21.13
C PRO A 160 -3.52 -6.07 -22.27
N LYS A 161 -3.13 -5.27 -23.26
CA LYS A 161 -2.26 -5.72 -24.38
C LYS A 161 -0.78 -5.53 -24.08
N SER A 162 -0.42 -4.71 -23.07
CA SER A 162 0.97 -4.39 -22.78
C SER A 162 1.63 -5.48 -21.95
N LYS A 163 2.94 -5.58 -22.06
CA LYS A 163 3.74 -6.44 -21.19
C LYS A 163 3.88 -5.77 -19.82
N LEU A 164 3.48 -6.47 -18.76
CA LEU A 164 3.70 -5.97 -17.41
C LEU A 164 5.02 -6.48 -16.85
N LYS A 165 5.77 -5.57 -16.23
CA LYS A 165 6.98 -5.86 -15.49
C LYS A 165 6.75 -5.47 -14.03
N SER A 166 6.36 -6.44 -13.22
CA SER A 166 6.13 -6.24 -11.78
C SER A 166 7.45 -6.28 -11.02
N ILE A 167 7.71 -5.24 -10.25
CA ILE A 167 8.95 -5.01 -9.50
C ILE A 167 8.64 -5.20 -8.02
N GLU A 168 9.45 -6.00 -7.33
CA GLU A 168 9.32 -6.17 -5.88
C GLU A 168 9.97 -5.01 -5.12
N SER A 169 9.30 -4.51 -4.06
CA SER A 169 9.91 -3.58 -3.10
C SER A 169 11.16 -4.23 -2.45
N PRO A 170 12.20 -3.44 -2.13
CA PRO A 170 12.28 -1.98 -2.21
C PRO A 170 12.78 -1.43 -3.57
N ALA A 171 12.94 -2.28 -4.59
CA ALA A 171 13.32 -1.80 -5.93
C ALA A 171 12.20 -0.89 -6.48
N ARG A 172 12.62 0.15 -7.19
CA ARG A 172 11.71 1.20 -7.66
C ARG A 172 11.38 1.00 -9.13
N ASP A 173 10.12 0.75 -9.43
CA ASP A 173 9.61 0.48 -10.77
C ASP A 173 9.81 1.64 -11.76
N PHE A 174 9.74 2.91 -11.33
CA PHE A 174 10.04 4.05 -12.20
C PHE A 174 11.50 4.06 -12.71
N GLN A 175 12.44 3.41 -12.02
CA GLN A 175 13.82 3.26 -12.48
C GLN A 175 13.93 2.41 -13.74
N GLU A 176 12.95 1.53 -13.98
CA GLU A 176 12.86 0.77 -15.23
C GLU A 176 12.60 1.69 -16.43
N VAL A 177 11.79 2.75 -16.24
CA VAL A 177 11.55 3.76 -17.28
C VAL A 177 12.77 4.64 -17.48
N LEU A 178 13.40 5.12 -16.40
CA LEU A 178 14.61 5.95 -16.47
C LEU A 178 15.74 5.26 -17.20
N SER A 179 15.90 3.95 -16.99
CA SER A 179 16.93 3.13 -17.64
C SER A 179 16.55 2.62 -19.04
N GLY A 180 15.31 2.88 -19.49
CA GLY A 180 14.82 2.40 -20.79
C GLY A 180 14.45 0.90 -20.84
N ARG A 181 14.37 0.21 -19.67
CA ARG A 181 13.94 -1.18 -19.58
C ARG A 181 12.42 -1.36 -19.55
N ALA A 182 11.68 -0.24 -19.37
CA ALA A 182 10.24 -0.17 -19.57
C ALA A 182 9.89 1.12 -20.33
N ASP A 183 8.79 1.09 -21.07
CA ASP A 183 8.29 2.25 -21.82
C ASP A 183 7.51 3.20 -20.90
N GLY A 184 6.77 2.65 -19.93
CA GLY A 184 5.96 3.41 -18.98
C GLY A 184 5.96 2.80 -17.58
N HIS A 185 5.51 3.59 -16.63
CA HIS A 185 5.34 3.25 -15.23
C HIS A 185 3.97 3.75 -14.76
N ILE A 186 3.25 2.97 -13.99
CA ILE A 186 1.93 3.32 -13.47
C ILE A 186 2.02 3.57 -11.99
N THR A 187 1.60 4.77 -11.57
CA THR A 187 1.62 5.15 -10.16
C THR A 187 0.48 6.10 -9.78
N SER A 188 0.45 6.53 -8.52
CA SER A 188 -0.46 7.57 -8.05
C SER A 188 -0.09 8.95 -8.64
N SER A 189 -1.10 9.80 -8.83
CA SER A 189 -0.87 11.20 -9.24
C SER A 189 0.02 11.95 -8.24
N THR A 190 -0.05 11.61 -6.96
CA THR A 190 0.77 12.19 -5.90
C THR A 190 2.25 11.87 -6.11
N GLU A 191 2.61 10.59 -6.25
CA GLU A 191 3.98 10.18 -6.53
C GLU A 191 4.45 10.66 -7.90
N ALA A 192 3.60 10.59 -8.93
CA ALA A 192 3.93 11.06 -10.27
C ALA A 192 4.35 12.53 -10.28
N ASN A 193 3.62 13.41 -9.58
CA ASN A 193 3.96 14.81 -9.47
C ASN A 193 5.31 15.02 -8.77
N LYS A 194 5.61 14.25 -7.73
CA LYS A 194 6.91 14.28 -7.07
C LYS A 194 8.03 13.79 -7.99
N LEU A 195 7.79 12.68 -8.70
CA LEU A 195 8.77 12.09 -9.61
C LEU A 195 9.14 13.00 -10.78
N VAL A 196 8.19 13.72 -11.39
CA VAL A 196 8.51 14.64 -12.50
C VAL A 196 9.27 15.90 -12.08
N ILE A 197 9.17 16.27 -10.79
CA ILE A 197 9.99 17.34 -10.19
C ILE A 197 11.41 16.82 -9.94
N THR A 198 11.54 15.65 -9.33
CA THR A 198 12.83 15.04 -8.97
C THR A 198 13.60 14.54 -10.19
N TYR A 199 12.90 14.05 -11.20
CA TYR A 199 13.44 13.50 -12.44
C TYR A 199 12.81 14.20 -13.64
N PRO A 200 13.34 15.37 -14.08
CA PRO A 200 12.75 16.18 -15.17
C PRO A 200 12.69 15.48 -16.54
N GLN A 201 13.38 14.36 -16.68
CA GLN A 201 13.30 13.48 -17.86
C GLN A 201 12.04 12.59 -17.89
N LEU A 202 11.26 12.53 -16.80
CA LEU A 202 9.94 11.88 -16.76
C LEU A 202 8.84 12.87 -17.13
N ALA A 203 7.73 12.36 -17.62
CA ALA A 203 6.52 13.12 -17.88
C ALA A 203 5.28 12.27 -17.68
N ILE A 204 4.20 12.89 -17.18
CA ILE A 204 2.88 12.27 -17.04
C ILE A 204 2.21 12.25 -18.42
N VAL A 205 1.70 11.09 -18.83
CA VAL A 205 0.88 10.97 -20.05
C VAL A 205 -0.53 11.43 -19.72
N LYS A 206 -1.03 12.37 -20.53
CA LYS A 206 -2.40 12.88 -20.36
C LYS A 206 -3.42 11.82 -20.73
N ASP A 207 -4.52 11.75 -19.97
CA ASP A 207 -5.70 11.03 -20.39
C ASP A 207 -6.24 11.68 -21.66
N GLY A 208 -6.53 10.91 -22.68
CA GLY A 208 -6.96 11.40 -24.00
C GLY A 208 -8.39 11.98 -24.01
N GLY A 209 -8.91 12.41 -22.86
CA GLY A 209 -10.20 13.10 -22.77
C GLY A 209 -11.42 12.17 -22.77
N LYS A 210 -11.26 10.92 -22.44
CA LYS A 210 -12.37 10.03 -22.05
C LYS A 210 -12.53 10.10 -20.52
N ASN A 211 -13.27 11.10 -20.06
CA ASN A 211 -13.86 11.13 -18.72
C ASN A 211 -15.08 10.21 -18.69
#